data_1a9edab0694ffcf09492d64e4b362b0f
#
_entry.id   1a9edab0694ffcf09492d64e4b362b0f
#
_cell.length_a   1.000
_cell.length_b   1.000
_cell.length_c   1.000
_cell.angle_alpha   90.00
_cell.angle_beta   90.00
_cell.angle_gamma   90.00
#
_symmetry.space_group_name_H-M   'P 1'
#
loop_
_entity.id
_entity.type
_entity.pdbx_description
1 polymer ?
#
loop_
_entity_poly.entity_id
_entity_poly.type
_entity_poly.pdbx_seq_one_letter_code
_entity_poly.pdbx_strand_id
1 'polypeptide(L)'
;MDLGILGNPPVLSGYLVRSGGSAAIVDAGSASAADEYVSRARGILGGARLEYVLITHVHLDHAGGTARVLELEPGARAAVYSRGAKHLVDPSRLLASSREVLGPLVDEWGGIRPVDPGGLIVLEDGAELDLGGSRLRLIATPGHAPHSSAWYLVDEGILFPGDSAGMLLIGEGGLAWPTAPPPFRMDMFLDSLSRMESLNPRMVCVPHYGCTRRAIEYLRETRRVYLEVDRAIGEACGSGARDDREVLGAALRALGIADAPVLDVLERELMRNIRGLPGYSRCSRGRG
;
A
#
# COMPACT_ATOMS: atom_id res chain seq x y z
N MET A 1 1.98 -8.54 11.48
CA MET A 1 1.73 -9.91 10.99
C MET A 1 2.18 -10.00 9.56
N ASP A 2 2.88 -11.06 9.24
CA ASP A 2 3.20 -11.39 7.85
C ASP A 2 2.00 -12.08 7.20
N LEU A 3 1.55 -11.57 6.07
CA LEU A 3 0.39 -12.08 5.34
C LEU A 3 0.80 -12.92 4.12
N GLY A 4 1.98 -13.51 4.13
CA GLY A 4 2.56 -14.31 3.04
C GLY A 4 1.58 -14.66 1.92
N ILE A 5 1.77 -14.12 0.75
CA ILE A 5 1.00 -14.48 -0.44
C ILE A 5 1.74 -15.62 -1.14
N LEU A 6 1.11 -16.80 -1.23
CA LEU A 6 1.54 -17.93 -2.09
C LEU A 6 2.92 -18.54 -1.79
N GLY A 7 3.31 -18.68 -0.51
CA GLY A 7 4.55 -19.40 -0.15
C GLY A 7 5.85 -18.71 -0.57
N ASN A 8 5.79 -17.50 -1.09
CA ASN A 8 6.91 -16.62 -1.34
C ASN A 8 7.30 -15.84 -0.06
N PRO A 9 8.51 -15.26 0.00
CA PRO A 9 8.91 -14.44 1.13
C PRO A 9 7.84 -13.37 1.41
N PRO A 10 7.69 -12.92 2.68
CA PRO A 10 6.61 -12.04 3.10
C PRO A 10 6.61 -10.74 2.29
N VAL A 11 5.61 -10.57 1.45
CA VAL A 11 5.49 -9.39 0.56
C VAL A 11 4.54 -8.36 1.17
N LEU A 12 3.63 -8.78 2.06
CA LEU A 12 2.62 -7.92 2.65
C LEU A 12 2.57 -8.09 4.17
N SER A 13 2.63 -6.99 4.89
CA SER A 13 2.51 -6.91 6.35
C SER A 13 1.11 -6.48 6.77
N GLY A 14 0.41 -7.28 7.56
CA GLY A 14 -0.83 -6.87 8.22
C GLY A 14 -0.56 -6.27 9.59
N TYR A 15 -1.28 -5.23 9.94
CA TYR A 15 -1.16 -4.55 11.23
C TYR A 15 -2.44 -4.69 12.04
N LEU A 16 -2.28 -4.98 13.33
CA LEU A 16 -3.35 -4.99 14.32
C LEU A 16 -3.05 -3.89 15.35
N VAL A 17 -3.99 -2.95 15.49
CA VAL A 17 -3.96 -1.91 16.51
C VAL A 17 -4.95 -2.31 17.61
N ARG A 18 -4.52 -2.22 18.87
CA ARG A 18 -5.39 -2.48 20.04
C ARG A 18 -5.35 -1.31 20.99
N SER A 19 -6.52 -0.90 21.45
CA SER A 19 -6.68 0.11 22.51
C SER A 19 -7.89 -0.25 23.38
N GLY A 20 -7.72 -0.29 24.69
CA GLY A 20 -8.78 -0.73 25.60
C GLY A 20 -9.30 -2.13 25.23
N GLY A 21 -10.62 -2.27 25.11
CA GLY A 21 -11.30 -3.49 24.65
C GLY A 21 -11.56 -3.55 23.14
N SER A 22 -11.02 -2.61 22.37
CA SER A 22 -11.25 -2.44 20.93
C SER A 22 -10.00 -2.75 20.10
N ALA A 23 -10.20 -3.17 18.86
CA ALA A 23 -9.12 -3.43 17.91
C ALA A 23 -9.50 -2.99 16.50
N ALA A 24 -8.48 -2.68 15.71
CA ALA A 24 -8.60 -2.43 14.27
C ALA A 24 -7.48 -3.16 13.52
N ILE A 25 -7.77 -3.64 12.33
CA ILE A 25 -6.72 -4.07 11.39
C ILE A 25 -6.54 -3.00 10.31
N VAL A 26 -5.29 -2.82 9.86
CA VAL A 26 -4.99 -1.95 8.73
C VAL A 26 -4.87 -2.81 7.50
N ASP A 27 -5.69 -2.48 6.52
CA ASP A 27 -5.99 -3.24 5.31
C ASP A 27 -6.54 -4.66 5.60
N ALA A 28 -7.20 -5.23 4.62
CA ALA A 28 -7.80 -6.56 4.72
C ALA A 28 -6.96 -7.65 4.04
N GLY A 29 -5.89 -7.23 3.36
CA GLY A 29 -5.10 -8.11 2.51
C GLY A 29 -5.85 -8.54 1.24
N SER A 30 -5.29 -9.52 0.53
CA SER A 30 -5.97 -10.15 -0.60
C SER A 30 -7.13 -11.03 -0.13
N ALA A 31 -8.09 -11.29 -1.03
CA ALA A 31 -9.21 -12.17 -0.70
C ALA A 31 -8.77 -13.60 -0.34
N SER A 32 -7.73 -14.10 -1.02
CA SER A 32 -7.16 -15.42 -0.74
C SER A 32 -6.48 -15.55 0.63
N ALA A 33 -6.01 -14.45 1.22
CA ALA A 33 -5.35 -14.43 2.53
C ALA A 33 -6.30 -14.11 3.71
N ALA A 34 -7.54 -13.72 3.45
CA ALA A 34 -8.43 -13.14 4.46
C ALA A 34 -8.75 -14.09 5.64
N ASP A 35 -9.00 -15.38 5.37
CA ASP A 35 -9.29 -16.35 6.43
C ASP A 35 -8.10 -16.54 7.38
N GLU A 36 -6.90 -16.68 6.83
CA GLU A 36 -5.68 -16.83 7.63
C GLU A 36 -5.37 -15.53 8.40
N TYR A 37 -5.56 -14.37 7.76
CA TYR A 37 -5.36 -13.08 8.39
C TYR A 37 -6.25 -12.91 9.62
N VAL A 38 -7.56 -13.17 9.48
CA VAL A 38 -8.52 -13.11 10.60
C VAL A 38 -8.17 -14.11 11.69
N SER A 39 -7.80 -15.35 11.32
CA SER A 39 -7.39 -16.36 12.28
C SER A 39 -6.19 -15.93 13.12
N ARG A 40 -5.16 -15.37 12.47
CA ARG A 40 -3.97 -14.83 13.17
C ARG A 40 -4.32 -13.61 14.02
N ALA A 41 -5.17 -12.71 13.51
CA ALA A 41 -5.63 -11.55 14.26
C ALA A 41 -6.36 -11.98 15.55
N ARG A 42 -7.30 -12.94 15.47
CA ARG A 42 -8.00 -13.50 16.62
C ARG A 42 -7.06 -14.06 17.68
N GLY A 43 -5.99 -14.75 17.27
CA GLY A 43 -4.96 -15.26 18.19
C GLY A 43 -4.25 -14.17 19.00
N ILE A 44 -4.26 -12.92 18.53
CA ILE A 44 -3.55 -11.77 19.15
C ILE A 44 -4.53 -10.82 19.85
N LEU A 45 -5.82 -10.86 19.52
CA LEU A 45 -6.84 -9.95 20.06
C LEU A 45 -6.93 -9.95 21.60
N GLY A 46 -6.66 -11.10 22.25
CA GLY A 46 -6.64 -11.18 23.71
C GLY A 46 -7.94 -10.72 24.36
N GLY A 47 -9.10 -11.00 23.73
CA GLY A 47 -10.42 -10.60 24.17
C GLY A 47 -10.89 -9.22 23.70
N ALA A 48 -10.07 -8.42 23.01
CA ALA A 48 -10.51 -7.18 22.36
C ALA A 48 -11.41 -7.52 21.15
N ARG A 49 -12.40 -6.66 20.89
CA ARG A 49 -13.31 -6.79 19.75
C ARG A 49 -12.72 -6.09 18.53
N LEU A 50 -12.70 -6.75 17.38
CA LEU A 50 -12.39 -6.09 16.12
C LEU A 50 -13.55 -5.17 15.73
N GLU A 51 -13.30 -3.86 15.72
CA GLU A 51 -14.29 -2.84 15.40
C GLU A 51 -14.12 -2.27 14.00
N TYR A 52 -12.86 -2.17 13.54
CA TYR A 52 -12.58 -1.54 12.26
C TYR A 52 -11.62 -2.36 11.39
N VAL A 53 -11.90 -2.33 10.09
CA VAL A 53 -10.96 -2.61 9.01
C VAL A 53 -10.61 -1.27 8.38
N LEU A 54 -9.41 -0.78 8.60
CA LEU A 54 -8.95 0.55 8.17
C LEU A 54 -8.36 0.43 6.77
N ILE A 55 -9.13 0.76 5.74
CA ILE A 55 -8.69 0.63 4.36
C ILE A 55 -7.83 1.84 3.97
N THR A 56 -6.57 1.59 3.58
CA THR A 56 -5.67 2.64 3.09
C THR A 56 -6.02 3.01 1.65
N HIS A 57 -6.28 2.02 0.81
CA HIS A 57 -6.75 2.18 -0.57
C HIS A 57 -7.36 0.86 -1.09
N VAL A 58 -7.98 0.90 -2.28
CA VAL A 58 -8.80 -0.23 -2.74
C VAL A 58 -8.10 -1.18 -3.73
N HIS A 59 -6.77 -1.22 -3.80
CA HIS A 59 -6.09 -2.27 -4.56
C HIS A 59 -6.32 -3.65 -3.94
N LEU A 60 -6.20 -4.70 -4.77
CA LEU A 60 -6.66 -6.06 -4.41
C LEU A 60 -5.88 -6.68 -3.25
N ASP A 61 -4.61 -6.36 -3.13
CA ASP A 61 -3.73 -6.83 -2.06
C ASP A 61 -3.97 -6.11 -0.72
N HIS A 62 -4.69 -4.98 -0.73
CA HIS A 62 -5.07 -4.21 0.47
C HIS A 62 -6.53 -4.40 0.85
N ALA A 63 -7.43 -4.33 -0.12
CA ALA A 63 -8.87 -4.33 0.14
C ALA A 63 -9.60 -5.57 -0.37
N GLY A 64 -8.93 -6.48 -1.09
CA GLY A 64 -9.56 -7.67 -1.67
C GLY A 64 -10.28 -8.54 -0.66
N GLY A 65 -9.70 -8.67 0.54
CA GLY A 65 -10.24 -9.47 1.64
C GLY A 65 -11.39 -8.82 2.41
N THR A 66 -11.73 -7.54 2.16
CA THR A 66 -12.66 -6.76 3.01
C THR A 66 -14.01 -7.46 3.22
N ALA A 67 -14.67 -7.89 2.15
CA ALA A 67 -15.97 -8.58 2.26
C ALA A 67 -15.86 -9.85 3.13
N ARG A 68 -14.78 -10.62 2.96
CA ARG A 68 -14.57 -11.85 3.73
C ARG A 68 -14.27 -11.57 5.20
N VAL A 69 -13.47 -10.55 5.49
CA VAL A 69 -13.20 -10.12 6.88
C VAL A 69 -14.49 -9.72 7.58
N LEU A 70 -15.37 -8.94 6.95
CA LEU A 70 -16.65 -8.52 7.54
C LEU A 70 -17.62 -9.70 7.72
N GLU A 71 -17.57 -10.74 6.88
CA GLU A 71 -18.33 -11.98 7.09
C GLU A 71 -17.84 -12.74 8.32
N LEU A 72 -16.52 -12.82 8.53
CA LEU A 72 -15.90 -13.51 9.66
C LEU A 72 -16.02 -12.74 10.97
N GLU A 73 -16.08 -11.41 10.89
CA GLU A 73 -16.16 -10.48 12.01
C GLU A 73 -17.39 -9.54 11.82
N PRO A 74 -18.62 -10.04 12.00
CA PRO A 74 -19.84 -9.28 11.69
C PRO A 74 -20.05 -8.04 12.59
N GLY A 75 -19.26 -7.90 13.66
CA GLY A 75 -19.23 -6.69 14.49
C GLY A 75 -18.30 -5.60 13.98
N ALA A 76 -17.47 -5.89 12.98
CA ALA A 76 -16.53 -4.95 12.40
C ALA A 76 -17.16 -4.14 11.26
N ARG A 77 -16.61 -2.96 10.99
CA ARG A 77 -16.96 -2.13 9.83
C ARG A 77 -15.70 -1.70 9.10
N ALA A 78 -15.77 -1.61 7.77
CA ALA A 78 -14.65 -1.12 6.97
C ALA A 78 -14.69 0.41 6.85
N ALA A 79 -13.69 1.06 7.41
CA ALA A 79 -13.51 2.51 7.32
C ALA A 79 -12.67 2.84 6.10
N VAL A 80 -13.18 3.69 5.21
CA VAL A 80 -12.59 3.96 3.91
C VAL A 80 -12.74 5.43 3.52
N TYR A 81 -11.72 5.96 2.84
CA TYR A 81 -11.80 7.29 2.23
C TYR A 81 -12.92 7.33 1.17
N SER A 82 -13.72 8.40 1.15
CA SER A 82 -14.91 8.52 0.31
C SER A 82 -14.67 8.21 -1.17
N ARG A 83 -13.49 8.55 -1.69
CA ARG A 83 -13.13 8.25 -3.08
C ARG A 83 -12.97 6.75 -3.37
N GLY A 84 -12.70 5.93 -2.35
CA GLY A 84 -12.57 4.48 -2.45
C GLY A 84 -13.90 3.74 -2.30
N ALA A 85 -14.85 4.28 -1.54
CA ALA A 85 -16.07 3.59 -1.10
C ALA A 85 -16.86 2.96 -2.24
N LYS A 86 -17.05 3.69 -3.36
CA LYS A 86 -17.79 3.19 -4.53
C LYS A 86 -17.18 1.92 -5.14
N HIS A 87 -15.87 1.74 -5.05
CA HIS A 87 -15.17 0.58 -5.58
C HIS A 87 -15.25 -0.64 -4.66
N LEU A 88 -15.56 -0.44 -3.37
CA LEU A 88 -15.92 -1.54 -2.47
C LEU A 88 -17.36 -1.98 -2.66
N VAL A 89 -18.28 -1.05 -2.91
CA VAL A 89 -19.70 -1.36 -3.16
C VAL A 89 -19.89 -2.03 -4.52
N ASP A 90 -19.28 -1.49 -5.57
CA ASP A 90 -19.25 -2.08 -6.91
C ASP A 90 -17.81 -2.16 -7.43
N PRO A 91 -17.14 -3.32 -7.24
CA PRO A 91 -15.75 -3.49 -7.66
C PRO A 91 -15.57 -3.85 -9.13
N SER A 92 -16.63 -3.88 -9.95
CA SER A 92 -16.57 -4.37 -11.35
C SER A 92 -15.52 -3.62 -12.19
N ARG A 93 -15.49 -2.29 -12.12
CA ARG A 93 -14.49 -1.46 -12.83
C ARG A 93 -13.07 -1.65 -12.29
N LEU A 94 -12.94 -1.79 -10.96
CA LEU A 94 -11.67 -2.05 -10.32
C LEU A 94 -11.10 -3.40 -10.76
N LEU A 95 -11.91 -4.45 -10.78
CA LEU A 95 -11.52 -5.78 -11.26
C LEU A 95 -11.07 -5.75 -12.72
N ALA A 96 -11.81 -5.05 -13.59
CA ALA A 96 -11.46 -4.92 -15.00
C ALA A 96 -10.09 -4.28 -15.17
N SER A 97 -9.85 -3.11 -14.54
CA SER A 97 -8.55 -2.43 -14.62
C SER A 97 -7.41 -3.21 -13.93
N SER A 98 -7.70 -3.92 -12.85
CA SER A 98 -6.70 -4.79 -12.20
C SER A 98 -6.26 -5.93 -13.10
N ARG A 99 -7.17 -6.53 -13.90
CA ARG A 99 -6.82 -7.58 -14.86
C ARG A 99 -5.89 -7.09 -15.96
N GLU A 100 -6.02 -5.84 -16.38
CA GLU A 100 -5.10 -5.23 -17.37
C GLU A 100 -3.66 -5.09 -16.82
N VAL A 101 -3.52 -4.79 -15.53
CA VAL A 101 -2.22 -4.54 -14.89
C VAL A 101 -1.60 -5.82 -14.31
N LEU A 102 -2.38 -6.63 -13.62
CA LEU A 102 -1.92 -7.79 -12.85
C LEU A 102 -2.07 -9.12 -13.61
N GLY A 103 -2.94 -9.17 -14.63
CA GLY A 103 -3.21 -10.40 -15.39
C GLY A 103 -3.72 -11.53 -14.48
N PRO A 104 -3.12 -12.73 -14.55
CA PRO A 104 -3.54 -13.90 -13.77
C PRO A 104 -3.48 -13.74 -12.25
N LEU A 105 -2.66 -12.82 -11.74
CA LEU A 105 -2.55 -12.56 -10.29
C LEU A 105 -3.88 -12.15 -9.65
N VAL A 106 -4.79 -11.56 -10.42
CA VAL A 106 -6.13 -11.21 -9.92
C VAL A 106 -6.86 -12.45 -9.42
N ASP A 107 -6.78 -13.56 -10.16
CA ASP A 107 -7.45 -14.81 -9.79
C ASP A 107 -6.70 -15.52 -8.65
N GLU A 108 -5.38 -15.47 -8.64
CA GLU A 108 -4.54 -16.01 -7.56
C GLU A 108 -4.81 -15.30 -6.23
N TRP A 109 -5.03 -14.00 -6.26
CA TRP A 109 -5.39 -13.19 -5.08
C TRP A 109 -6.86 -13.28 -4.70
N GLY A 110 -7.68 -13.99 -5.48
CA GLY A 110 -9.11 -14.18 -5.23
C GLY A 110 -9.98 -12.97 -5.61
N GLY A 111 -9.42 -11.99 -6.32
CA GLY A 111 -10.13 -10.78 -6.74
C GLY A 111 -10.61 -9.91 -5.58
N ILE A 112 -11.80 -9.32 -5.75
CA ILE A 112 -12.50 -8.53 -4.71
C ILE A 112 -13.99 -8.72 -4.88
N ARG A 113 -14.71 -8.90 -3.76
CA ARG A 113 -16.18 -9.03 -3.73
C ARG A 113 -16.83 -7.73 -3.26
N PRO A 114 -18.07 -7.44 -3.69
CA PRO A 114 -18.84 -6.30 -3.19
C PRO A 114 -18.96 -6.34 -1.66
N VAL A 115 -18.90 -5.16 -1.05
CA VAL A 115 -19.17 -4.92 0.37
C VAL A 115 -20.52 -4.23 0.48
N ASP A 116 -21.37 -4.72 1.39
CA ASP A 116 -22.65 -4.06 1.70
C ASP A 116 -22.38 -2.62 2.20
N PRO A 117 -23.08 -1.60 1.66
CA PRO A 117 -22.90 -0.23 2.11
C PRO A 117 -23.08 -0.03 3.62
N GLY A 118 -23.92 -0.82 4.29
CA GLY A 118 -24.10 -0.81 5.74
C GLY A 118 -22.86 -1.27 6.52
N GLY A 119 -21.98 -2.04 5.89
CA GLY A 119 -20.67 -2.46 6.45
C GLY A 119 -19.58 -1.41 6.33
N LEU A 120 -19.83 -0.27 5.64
CA LEU A 120 -18.83 0.78 5.43
C LEU A 120 -19.01 1.94 6.41
N ILE A 121 -17.89 2.56 6.78
CA ILE A 121 -17.78 3.90 7.35
C ILE A 121 -17.05 4.75 6.31
N VAL A 122 -17.80 5.57 5.60
CA VAL A 122 -17.23 6.45 4.56
C VAL A 122 -16.77 7.75 5.21
N LEU A 123 -15.51 8.10 5.01
CA LEU A 123 -14.85 9.20 5.68
C LEU A 123 -14.22 10.18 4.70
N GLU A 124 -14.16 11.44 5.10
CA GLU A 124 -13.42 12.49 4.41
C GLU A 124 -12.04 12.72 5.06
N ASP A 125 -11.19 13.46 4.35
CA ASP A 125 -9.87 13.86 4.85
C ASP A 125 -9.95 14.57 6.21
N GLY A 126 -9.12 14.16 7.15
CA GLY A 126 -9.08 14.67 8.52
C GLY A 126 -10.11 14.09 9.49
N ALA A 127 -11.01 13.22 9.02
CA ALA A 127 -11.97 12.55 9.90
C ALA A 127 -11.28 11.64 10.92
N GLU A 128 -11.85 11.54 12.11
CA GLU A 128 -11.32 10.72 13.20
C GLU A 128 -12.32 9.64 13.63
N LEU A 129 -11.77 8.49 14.03
CA LEU A 129 -12.48 7.42 14.72
C LEU A 129 -11.89 7.21 16.10
N ASP A 130 -12.72 6.90 17.07
CA ASP A 130 -12.28 6.41 18.38
C ASP A 130 -12.05 4.90 18.33
N LEU A 131 -10.92 4.46 18.87
CA LEU A 131 -10.60 3.05 19.06
C LEU A 131 -10.29 2.82 20.54
N GLY A 132 -11.34 2.71 21.36
CA GLY A 132 -11.18 2.41 22.77
C GLY A 132 -10.33 3.45 23.53
N GLY A 133 -10.45 4.72 23.16
CA GLY A 133 -9.73 5.86 23.73
C GLY A 133 -8.52 6.33 22.91
N SER A 134 -8.04 5.57 21.94
CA SER A 134 -7.02 6.04 20.96
C SER A 134 -7.68 6.61 19.71
N ARG A 135 -7.15 7.71 19.19
CA ARG A 135 -7.70 8.41 18.01
C ARG A 135 -7.03 7.94 16.72
N LEU A 136 -7.84 7.47 15.79
CA LEU A 136 -7.44 7.11 14.43
C LEU A 136 -7.88 8.20 13.46
N ARG A 137 -6.94 8.92 12.84
CA ARG A 137 -7.23 9.97 11.85
C ARG A 137 -6.93 9.48 10.44
N LEU A 138 -7.91 9.67 9.54
CA LEU A 138 -7.73 9.46 8.11
C LEU A 138 -7.08 10.70 7.49
N ILE A 139 -6.00 10.49 6.71
CA ILE A 139 -5.30 11.53 5.96
C ILE A 139 -5.37 11.15 4.48
N ALA A 140 -6.01 11.96 3.64
CA ALA A 140 -5.98 11.71 2.21
C ALA A 140 -4.56 11.87 1.64
N THR A 141 -4.07 10.83 0.95
CA THR A 141 -2.71 10.78 0.39
C THR A 141 -2.73 10.33 -1.07
N PRO A 142 -3.40 11.09 -1.97
CA PRO A 142 -3.46 10.74 -3.38
C PRO A 142 -2.07 10.78 -4.03
N GLY A 143 -1.93 10.04 -5.14
CA GLY A 143 -0.68 9.98 -5.91
C GLY A 143 -0.39 8.57 -6.36
N HIS A 144 -0.26 7.61 -5.43
CA HIS A 144 -0.25 6.18 -5.74
C HIS A 144 -1.59 5.77 -6.41
N ALA A 145 -2.69 6.16 -5.79
CA ALA A 145 -4.03 6.06 -6.38
C ALA A 145 -4.89 7.27 -5.96
N PRO A 146 -5.95 7.63 -6.73
CA PRO A 146 -6.82 8.76 -6.39
C PRO A 146 -7.58 8.57 -5.06
N HIS A 147 -7.75 7.33 -4.63
CA HIS A 147 -8.47 6.92 -3.43
C HIS A 147 -7.54 6.54 -2.26
N SER A 148 -6.24 6.83 -2.37
CA SER A 148 -5.27 6.56 -1.31
C SER A 148 -5.47 7.46 -0.11
N SER A 149 -5.32 6.86 1.07
CA SER A 149 -5.29 7.52 2.37
C SER A 149 -4.28 6.83 3.29
N ALA A 150 -3.79 7.57 4.25
CA ALA A 150 -3.02 7.05 5.38
C ALA A 150 -3.89 7.03 6.63
N TRP A 151 -3.64 6.10 7.53
CA TRP A 151 -4.20 6.11 8.87
C TRP A 151 -3.14 6.56 9.88
N TYR A 152 -3.49 7.51 10.71
CA TYR A 152 -2.60 8.05 11.74
C TYR A 152 -3.18 7.79 13.12
N LEU A 153 -2.48 6.97 13.91
CA LEU A 153 -2.77 6.73 15.31
C LEU A 153 -2.18 7.91 16.09
N VAL A 154 -3.05 8.89 16.41
CA VAL A 154 -2.65 10.26 16.76
C VAL A 154 -1.83 10.29 18.05
N ASP A 155 -2.33 9.61 19.08
CA ASP A 155 -1.75 9.70 20.43
C ASP A 155 -0.41 8.96 20.54
N GLU A 156 -0.21 7.90 19.77
CA GLU A 156 1.02 7.11 19.68
C GLU A 156 2.00 7.62 18.63
N GLY A 157 1.52 8.45 17.70
CA GLY A 157 2.34 8.97 16.59
C GLY A 157 2.73 7.91 15.57
N ILE A 158 1.85 6.93 15.31
CA ILE A 158 2.11 5.84 14.35
C ILE A 158 1.33 6.11 13.06
N LEU A 159 2.05 6.12 11.94
CA LEU A 159 1.50 6.32 10.61
C LEU A 159 1.47 5.01 9.81
N PHE A 160 0.32 4.70 9.24
CA PHE A 160 0.09 3.60 8.30
C PHE A 160 -0.24 4.22 6.93
N PRO A 161 0.77 4.47 6.08
CA PRO A 161 0.61 5.25 4.86
C PRO A 161 -0.02 4.47 3.70
N GLY A 162 -0.25 3.17 3.85
CA GLY A 162 -0.46 2.31 2.69
C GLY A 162 0.70 2.48 1.70
N ASP A 163 0.41 2.41 0.43
CA ASP A 163 1.40 2.56 -0.64
C ASP A 163 1.83 4.01 -0.92
N SER A 164 1.26 4.97 -0.17
CA SER A 164 1.61 6.38 -0.32
C SER A 164 2.99 6.75 0.23
N ALA A 165 3.73 5.78 0.79
CA ALA A 165 5.12 5.96 1.21
C ALA A 165 6.06 4.90 0.60
N GLY A 166 5.65 4.24 -0.49
CA GLY A 166 6.46 3.18 -1.11
C GLY A 166 6.54 1.91 -0.26
N MET A 167 7.40 1.00 -0.68
CA MET A 167 7.70 -0.25 0.05
C MET A 167 9.10 -0.21 0.66
N LEU A 168 9.33 -0.99 1.70
CA LEU A 168 10.62 -1.11 2.38
C LEU A 168 11.36 -2.35 1.84
N LEU A 169 12.40 -2.19 1.03
CA LEU A 169 13.12 -3.32 0.42
C LEU A 169 14.04 -4.07 1.37
N ILE A 170 14.57 -3.40 2.38
CA ILE A 170 15.60 -3.96 3.29
C ILE A 170 15.31 -3.49 4.70
N GLY A 171 14.78 -4.33 5.57
CA GLY A 171 14.63 -4.22 7.02
C GLY A 171 14.68 -2.84 7.72
N GLU A 172 14.84 -2.80 9.04
CA GLU A 172 14.94 -1.54 9.81
C GLU A 172 16.07 -0.63 9.32
N GLY A 173 15.70 0.52 8.76
CA GLY A 173 16.64 1.47 8.16
C GLY A 173 16.86 1.27 6.66
N GLY A 174 16.03 0.42 6.04
CA GLY A 174 16.15 0.02 4.66
C GLY A 174 15.70 1.04 3.63
N LEU A 175 16.08 0.73 2.39
CA LEU A 175 15.82 1.54 1.22
C LEU A 175 14.34 1.48 0.85
N ALA A 176 13.71 2.63 0.63
CA ALA A 176 12.39 2.70 0.02
C ALA A 176 12.47 2.28 -1.47
N TRP A 177 11.39 1.67 -1.98
CA TRP A 177 11.21 1.41 -3.40
C TRP A 177 9.86 1.96 -3.86
N PRO A 178 9.75 2.50 -5.09
CA PRO A 178 8.49 3.01 -5.58
C PRO A 178 7.38 1.95 -5.67
N THR A 179 6.18 2.33 -5.22
CA THR A 179 4.90 1.67 -5.49
C THR A 179 4.10 2.58 -6.44
N ALA A 180 4.47 2.60 -7.71
CA ALA A 180 3.94 3.52 -8.70
C ALA A 180 3.37 2.79 -9.94
N PRO A 181 2.33 1.91 -9.78
CA PRO A 181 1.63 1.34 -10.91
C PRO A 181 0.82 2.42 -11.65
N PRO A 182 0.60 2.30 -12.97
CA PRO A 182 -0.28 3.23 -13.67
C PRO A 182 -1.74 3.12 -13.22
N PRO A 183 -2.47 4.25 -13.10
CA PRO A 183 -2.06 5.65 -13.30
C PRO A 183 -1.49 6.27 -12.02
N PHE A 184 -0.21 6.60 -12.00
CA PHE A 184 0.47 7.26 -10.88
C PHE A 184 0.60 8.78 -11.12
N ARG A 185 0.53 9.57 -10.05
CA ARG A 185 0.66 11.03 -10.08
C ARG A 185 1.77 11.50 -9.15
N MET A 186 2.96 11.73 -9.71
CA MET A 186 4.16 12.13 -8.96
C MET A 186 3.96 13.43 -8.15
N ASP A 187 3.33 14.43 -8.75
CA ASP A 187 3.02 15.71 -8.10
C ASP A 187 2.20 15.51 -6.82
N MET A 188 1.08 14.80 -6.93
CA MET A 188 0.20 14.51 -5.80
C MET A 188 0.88 13.60 -4.75
N PHE A 189 1.72 12.66 -5.20
CA PHE A 189 2.47 11.78 -4.29
C PHE A 189 3.48 12.56 -3.44
N LEU A 190 4.22 13.49 -4.06
CA LEU A 190 5.19 14.33 -3.35
C LEU A 190 4.49 15.27 -2.35
N ASP A 191 3.33 15.81 -2.70
CA ASP A 191 2.50 16.61 -1.77
C ASP A 191 2.00 15.74 -0.60
N SER A 192 1.58 14.50 -0.88
CA SER A 192 1.15 13.55 0.16
C SER A 192 2.28 13.19 1.13
N LEU A 193 3.51 13.00 0.62
CA LEU A 193 4.68 12.82 1.48
C LEU A 193 4.91 14.03 2.39
N SER A 194 4.81 15.26 1.85
CA SER A 194 4.95 16.49 2.65
C SER A 194 3.90 16.58 3.75
N ARG A 195 2.66 16.21 3.45
CA ARG A 195 1.58 16.15 4.45
C ARG A 195 1.89 15.14 5.55
N MET A 196 2.34 13.95 5.19
CA MET A 196 2.72 12.91 6.16
C MET A 196 3.93 13.32 7.01
N GLU A 197 4.94 13.97 6.43
CA GLU A 197 6.07 14.54 7.17
C GLU A 197 5.60 15.59 8.21
N SER A 198 4.62 16.45 7.86
CA SER A 198 4.12 17.48 8.76
C SER A 198 3.40 16.95 10.00
N LEU A 199 2.95 15.70 10.00
CA LEU A 199 2.38 15.02 11.16
C LEU A 199 3.46 14.68 12.21
N ASN A 200 4.74 14.74 11.82
CA ASN A 200 5.89 14.36 12.63
C ASN A 200 5.72 12.98 13.32
N PRO A 201 5.44 11.91 12.55
CA PRO A 201 5.20 10.61 13.12
C PRO A 201 6.44 10.05 13.81
N ARG A 202 6.23 9.28 14.89
CA ARG A 202 7.30 8.56 15.61
C ARG A 202 7.66 7.23 14.94
N MET A 203 6.71 6.68 14.18
CA MET A 203 6.85 5.41 13.47
C MET A 203 6.05 5.44 12.19
N VAL A 204 6.59 4.86 11.13
CA VAL A 204 5.88 4.57 9.88
C VAL A 204 5.83 3.06 9.70
N CYS A 205 4.64 2.54 9.42
CA CYS A 205 4.39 1.11 9.17
C CYS A 205 3.83 0.95 7.75
N VAL A 206 4.69 0.55 6.82
CA VAL A 206 4.29 0.34 5.41
C VAL A 206 3.75 -1.08 5.21
N PRO A 207 2.81 -1.30 4.30
CA PRO A 207 2.20 -2.61 4.08
C PRO A 207 3.21 -3.62 3.51
N HIS A 208 4.25 -3.15 2.82
CA HIS A 208 5.29 -4.00 2.27
C HIS A 208 6.55 -3.89 3.14
N TYR A 209 6.85 -4.96 3.89
CA TYR A 209 8.05 -5.23 4.71
C TYR A 209 8.20 -4.54 6.07
N GLY A 210 7.16 -3.91 6.64
CA GLY A 210 7.14 -3.63 8.08
C GLY A 210 7.24 -2.16 8.50
N CYS A 211 7.80 -1.93 9.71
CA CYS A 211 7.80 -0.61 10.35
C CYS A 211 9.21 -0.07 10.57
N THR A 212 9.33 1.26 10.60
CA THR A 212 10.55 1.96 11.01
C THR A 212 10.26 3.09 12.00
N ARG A 213 11.12 3.22 13.02
CA ARG A 213 11.12 4.36 13.96
C ARG A 213 11.84 5.59 13.40
N ARG A 214 12.54 5.44 12.29
CA ARG A 214 13.16 6.55 11.55
C ARG A 214 12.16 7.17 10.56
N ALA A 215 10.98 7.51 11.07
CA ALA A 215 9.82 7.85 10.26
C ALA A 215 10.06 9.03 9.29
N ILE A 216 10.64 10.12 9.79
CA ILE A 216 10.90 11.32 8.99
C ILE A 216 11.99 11.08 7.97
N GLU A 217 13.07 10.39 8.37
CA GLU A 217 14.15 10.01 7.45
C GLU A 217 13.62 9.10 6.34
N TYR A 218 12.77 8.14 6.68
CA TYR A 218 12.15 7.24 5.71
C TYR A 218 11.28 7.99 4.69
N LEU A 219 10.42 8.91 5.14
CA LEU A 219 9.57 9.69 4.24
C LEU A 219 10.40 10.59 3.30
N ARG A 220 11.47 11.20 3.80
CA ARG A 220 12.40 11.99 2.99
C ARG A 220 13.20 11.14 2.02
N GLU A 221 13.64 9.97 2.47
CA GLU A 221 14.33 9.00 1.63
C GLU A 221 13.41 8.47 0.53
N THR A 222 12.14 8.18 0.84
CA THR A 222 11.13 7.84 -0.17
C THR A 222 11.04 8.91 -1.26
N ARG A 223 10.95 10.18 -0.87
CA ARG A 223 10.95 11.30 -1.82
C ARG A 223 12.18 11.29 -2.72
N ARG A 224 13.37 11.15 -2.13
CA ARG A 224 14.64 11.10 -2.87
C ARG A 224 14.66 9.95 -3.86
N VAL A 225 14.30 8.76 -3.41
CA VAL A 225 14.29 7.54 -4.22
C VAL A 225 13.35 7.65 -5.40
N TYR A 226 12.11 8.14 -5.21
CA TYR A 226 11.17 8.29 -6.31
C TYR A 226 11.68 9.24 -7.39
N LEU A 227 12.25 10.37 -7.01
CA LEU A 227 12.81 11.34 -7.95
C LEU A 227 14.05 10.80 -8.66
N GLU A 228 14.92 10.08 -7.98
CA GLU A 228 16.13 9.51 -8.53
C GLU A 228 15.83 8.35 -9.49
N VAL A 229 14.93 7.44 -9.11
CA VAL A 229 14.47 6.34 -9.96
C VAL A 229 13.76 6.88 -11.20
N ASP A 230 12.87 7.87 -11.06
CA ASP A 230 12.19 8.50 -12.18
C ASP A 230 13.15 9.12 -13.19
N ARG A 231 14.17 9.85 -12.69
CA ARG A 231 15.22 10.43 -13.51
C ARG A 231 16.02 9.35 -14.25
N ALA A 232 16.50 8.33 -13.53
CA ALA A 232 17.30 7.25 -14.11
C ALA A 232 16.55 6.47 -15.20
N ILE A 233 15.26 6.18 -14.95
CA ILE A 233 14.37 5.56 -15.94
C ILE A 233 14.21 6.47 -17.15
N GLY A 234 13.94 7.77 -16.92
CA GLY A 234 13.77 8.73 -18.01
C GLY A 234 15.01 8.88 -18.89
N GLU A 235 16.21 8.84 -18.30
CA GLU A 235 17.50 8.86 -19.00
C GLU A 235 17.72 7.55 -19.81
N ALA A 236 17.47 6.40 -19.20
CA ALA A 236 17.59 5.11 -19.87
C ALA A 236 16.64 5.00 -21.06
N CYS A 237 15.38 5.39 -20.89
CA CYS A 237 14.40 5.42 -21.99
C CYS A 237 14.79 6.40 -23.09
N GLY A 238 15.29 7.59 -22.72
CA GLY A 238 15.78 8.62 -23.68
C GLY A 238 17.02 8.18 -24.44
N SER A 239 17.83 7.29 -23.86
CA SER A 239 19.04 6.72 -24.48
C SER A 239 18.77 5.43 -25.24
N GLY A 240 17.51 5.02 -25.39
CA GLY A 240 17.11 3.88 -26.22
C GLY A 240 17.11 2.53 -25.50
N ALA A 241 16.80 2.51 -24.20
CA ALA A 241 16.58 1.24 -23.48
C ALA A 241 15.57 0.36 -24.22
N ARG A 242 15.96 -0.90 -24.48
CA ARG A 242 15.27 -1.81 -25.40
C ARG A 242 14.14 -2.59 -24.73
N ASP A 243 14.29 -2.88 -23.45
CA ASP A 243 13.35 -3.70 -22.68
C ASP A 243 13.22 -3.24 -21.22
N ASP A 244 12.30 -3.85 -20.51
CA ASP A 244 11.99 -3.53 -19.12
C ASP A 244 13.14 -3.88 -18.16
N ARG A 245 13.99 -4.86 -18.52
CA ARG A 245 15.13 -5.25 -17.70
C ARG A 245 16.22 -4.19 -17.73
N GLU A 246 16.48 -3.57 -18.90
CA GLU A 246 17.41 -2.44 -19.01
C GLU A 246 16.92 -1.24 -18.20
N VAL A 247 15.61 -0.97 -18.24
CA VAL A 247 14.98 0.13 -17.45
C VAL A 247 15.09 -0.13 -15.97
N LEU A 248 14.75 -1.33 -15.50
CA LEU A 248 14.88 -1.72 -14.10
C LEU A 248 16.35 -1.66 -13.66
N GLY A 249 17.27 -2.18 -14.48
CA GLY A 249 18.70 -2.12 -14.20
C GLY A 249 19.23 -0.69 -14.02
N ALA A 250 18.72 0.27 -14.79
CA ALA A 250 19.04 1.69 -14.59
C ALA A 250 18.58 2.23 -13.24
N ALA A 251 17.33 1.92 -12.84
CA ALA A 251 16.78 2.29 -11.55
C ALA A 251 17.58 1.70 -10.37
N LEU A 252 17.92 0.41 -10.46
CA LEU A 252 18.68 -0.30 -9.42
C LEU A 252 20.12 0.23 -9.30
N ARG A 253 20.78 0.53 -10.43
CA ARG A 253 22.13 1.15 -10.42
C ARG A 253 22.12 2.53 -9.81
N ALA A 254 21.09 3.35 -10.09
CA ALA A 254 20.94 4.67 -9.50
C ALA A 254 20.90 4.61 -7.96
N LEU A 255 20.33 3.55 -7.40
CA LEU A 255 20.25 3.34 -5.97
C LEU A 255 21.42 2.53 -5.39
N GLY A 256 22.37 2.08 -6.22
CA GLY A 256 23.52 1.28 -5.77
C GLY A 256 23.18 -0.13 -5.30
N ILE A 257 22.07 -0.72 -5.76
CA ILE A 257 21.57 -2.05 -5.32
C ILE A 257 21.48 -3.06 -6.46
N ALA A 258 22.12 -2.81 -7.59
CA ALA A 258 22.02 -3.66 -8.79
C ALA A 258 22.43 -5.13 -8.57
N ASP A 259 23.30 -5.40 -7.58
CA ASP A 259 23.81 -6.73 -7.28
C ASP A 259 23.13 -7.40 -6.07
N ALA A 260 22.02 -6.85 -5.57
CA ALA A 260 21.34 -7.42 -4.40
C ALA A 260 20.63 -8.74 -4.74
N PRO A 261 20.89 -9.85 -4.02
CA PRO A 261 20.33 -11.19 -4.34
C PRO A 261 18.79 -11.27 -4.36
N VAL A 262 18.12 -10.34 -3.64
CA VAL A 262 16.66 -10.28 -3.56
C VAL A 262 16.01 -9.91 -4.91
N LEU A 263 16.78 -9.34 -5.84
CA LEU A 263 16.27 -8.81 -7.10
C LEU A 263 15.78 -9.92 -8.06
N ASP A 264 16.42 -11.08 -8.06
CA ASP A 264 16.04 -12.21 -8.93
C ASP A 264 14.62 -12.71 -8.61
N VAL A 265 14.22 -12.63 -7.32
CA VAL A 265 12.89 -13.05 -6.86
C VAL A 265 11.83 -11.97 -7.09
N LEU A 266 12.22 -10.70 -7.01
CA LEU A 266 11.30 -9.57 -7.03
C LEU A 266 11.27 -8.80 -8.36
N GLU A 267 12.04 -9.18 -9.37
CA GLU A 267 12.19 -8.43 -10.64
C GLU A 267 10.85 -7.98 -11.23
N ARG A 268 9.87 -8.90 -11.31
CA ARG A 268 8.55 -8.60 -11.88
C ARG A 268 7.76 -7.60 -11.02
N GLU A 269 7.88 -7.74 -9.71
CA GLU A 269 7.21 -6.85 -8.75
C GLU A 269 7.81 -5.45 -8.81
N LEU A 270 9.14 -5.36 -8.74
CA LEU A 270 9.86 -4.11 -8.82
C LEU A 270 9.58 -3.37 -10.13
N MET A 271 9.53 -4.11 -11.25
CA MET A 271 9.23 -3.55 -12.56
C MET A 271 7.79 -3.03 -12.65
N ARG A 272 6.82 -3.78 -12.13
CA ARG A 272 5.41 -3.35 -12.09
C ARG A 272 5.27 -2.04 -11.34
N ASN A 273 5.98 -1.90 -10.23
CA ASN A 273 5.92 -0.77 -9.32
C ASN A 273 6.62 0.51 -9.83
N ILE A 274 7.30 0.48 -10.96
CA ILE A 274 7.92 1.68 -11.56
C ILE A 274 7.28 2.13 -12.88
N ARG A 275 6.38 1.32 -13.46
CA ARG A 275 5.78 1.60 -14.77
C ARG A 275 4.91 2.86 -14.82
N GLY A 276 4.38 3.31 -13.71
CA GLY A 276 3.58 4.54 -13.61
C GLY A 276 4.42 5.81 -13.40
N LEU A 277 5.73 5.68 -13.17
CA LEU A 277 6.59 6.85 -13.04
C LEU A 277 6.65 7.66 -14.34
N PRO A 278 6.66 9.01 -14.27
CA PRO A 278 6.69 9.86 -15.46
C PRO A 278 7.83 9.54 -16.43
N GLY A 279 9.01 9.19 -15.90
CA GLY A 279 10.19 8.81 -16.70
C GLY A 279 9.94 7.61 -17.60
N TYR A 280 9.14 6.63 -17.15
CA TYR A 280 8.81 5.43 -17.94
C TYR A 280 7.97 5.76 -19.19
N SER A 281 7.18 6.84 -19.18
CA SER A 281 6.39 7.26 -20.34
C SER A 281 7.24 7.60 -21.58
N ARG A 282 8.54 7.88 -21.38
CA ARG A 282 9.49 8.13 -22.47
C ARG A 282 9.83 6.84 -23.25
N CYS A 283 9.81 5.68 -22.57
CA CYS A 283 10.00 4.38 -23.22
C CYS A 283 8.90 4.04 -24.23
N SER A 284 7.66 4.42 -23.93
CA SER A 284 6.51 4.13 -24.80
C SER A 284 6.51 4.97 -26.08
N ARG A 285 7.10 6.18 -26.04
CA ARG A 285 7.18 7.08 -27.22
C ARG A 285 8.25 6.67 -28.23
N GLY A 286 9.21 5.84 -27.84
CA GLY A 286 10.31 5.36 -28.73
C GLY A 286 10.07 3.97 -29.33
N ARG A 287 8.96 3.31 -28.95
CA ARG A 287 8.62 1.95 -29.43
C ARG A 287 7.50 1.95 -30.50
N GLY A 288 7.20 3.12 -31.09
CA GLY A 288 6.22 3.30 -32.17
C GLY A 288 6.86 3.35 -33.56
#